data_6eded137b7ffc7593bcbcc3d8dafeb54
#
_entry.id   6eded137b7ffc7593bcbcc3d8dafeb54
#
_cell.length_a   1.000
_cell.length_b   1.000
_cell.length_c   1.000
_cell.angle_alpha   90.00
_cell.angle_beta   90.00
_cell.angle_gamma   90.00
#
_symmetry.space_group_name_H-M   'P 1'
#
loop_
_entity.id
_entity.type
_entity.pdbx_description
1 polymer ?
#
loop_
_entity_poly.entity_id
_entity_poly.type
_entity_poly.pdbx_seq_one_letter_code
_entity_poly.pdbx_strand_id
1 'polypeptide(L)'
;MLNNTEIIGIDHGNRNMKTASSVFSAAIQPLQTRPDNLENILEYQNKIYYVGGQVPVMERVDKTDNDDYYLLTLAALAKELKFRKLTSSKVMLGTALPPRRFQQQKDGFKKYLSKTKELHFKFEGIHYHVTLENVYVFMQGHVVIHTLIKDNSGFCLLIDIGGGTVDLVGFVDGMPDGNYAISDKAALYCINRVNEEMVARLGASVPPFFIESFMRYGDYECPDKYRIEIT
;
A
#
# COMPACT_ATOMS: atom_id res chain seq x y z
N MET A 1 -11.91 -13.81 -14.38
CA MET A 1 -13.26 -13.76 -13.77
C MET A 1 -13.69 -15.15 -13.37
N LEU A 2 -14.10 -15.35 -12.14
CA LEU A 2 -14.75 -16.57 -11.66
C LEU A 2 -16.24 -16.22 -11.47
N ASN A 3 -17.12 -16.75 -12.31
CA ASN A 3 -18.59 -16.58 -12.19
C ASN A 3 -19.08 -15.12 -12.01
N ASN A 4 -18.67 -14.20 -12.87
CA ASN A 4 -18.98 -12.75 -12.77
C ASN A 4 -18.42 -12.06 -11.50
N THR A 5 -17.44 -12.65 -10.82
CA THR A 5 -16.79 -12.06 -9.64
C THR A 5 -15.40 -11.58 -10.01
N GLU A 6 -15.07 -10.34 -9.70
CA GLU A 6 -13.76 -9.77 -9.88
C GLU A 6 -12.84 -10.17 -8.72
N ILE A 7 -11.61 -10.57 -9.03
CA ILE A 7 -10.58 -10.76 -8.02
C ILE A 7 -9.72 -9.51 -7.99
N ILE A 8 -9.66 -8.85 -6.84
CA ILE A 8 -8.89 -7.63 -6.64
C ILE A 8 -7.91 -7.83 -5.50
N GLY A 9 -6.61 -7.69 -5.81
CA GLY A 9 -5.54 -7.69 -4.83
C GLY A 9 -5.20 -6.27 -4.38
N ILE A 10 -5.12 -6.03 -3.07
CA ILE A 10 -4.73 -4.74 -2.49
C ILE A 10 -3.62 -4.95 -1.46
N ASP A 11 -2.46 -4.38 -1.70
CA ASP A 11 -1.39 -4.28 -0.70
C ASP A 11 -1.58 -2.99 0.11
N HIS A 12 -1.90 -3.17 1.39
CA HIS A 12 -2.10 -2.11 2.35
C HIS A 12 -0.75 -1.70 2.99
N GLY A 13 0.12 -1.07 2.19
CA GLY A 13 1.40 -0.61 2.70
C GLY A 13 1.26 0.59 3.65
N ASN A 14 2.26 0.80 4.51
CA ASN A 14 2.28 1.95 5.44
C ASN A 14 2.45 3.29 4.71
N ARG A 15 3.14 3.29 3.57
CA ARG A 15 3.40 4.49 2.77
C ARG A 15 2.52 4.59 1.54
N ASN A 16 2.31 3.49 0.87
CA ASN A 16 1.52 3.42 -0.36
C ASN A 16 0.54 2.26 -0.32
N MET A 17 -0.66 2.52 -0.80
CA MET A 17 -1.60 1.50 -1.24
C MET A 17 -1.19 1.05 -2.64
N LYS A 18 -1.21 -0.25 -2.90
CA LYS A 18 -0.87 -0.80 -4.22
C LYS A 18 -1.94 -1.78 -4.68
N THR A 19 -2.28 -1.70 -5.94
CA THR A 19 -3.15 -2.64 -6.63
C THR A 19 -2.46 -3.12 -7.91
N ALA A 20 -3.10 -3.97 -8.70
CA ALA A 20 -2.54 -4.40 -9.97
C ALA A 20 -2.37 -3.25 -10.98
N SER A 21 -3.23 -2.21 -10.91
CA SER A 21 -3.27 -1.10 -11.87
C SER A 21 -2.83 0.24 -11.30
N SER A 22 -2.64 0.36 -9.97
CA SER A 22 -2.36 1.67 -9.35
C SER A 22 -1.49 1.57 -8.11
N VAL A 23 -0.71 2.64 -7.89
CA VAL A 23 0.02 2.91 -6.64
C VAL A 23 -0.33 4.33 -6.22
N PHE A 24 -0.76 4.52 -4.97
CA PHE A 24 -1.12 5.83 -4.44
C PHE A 24 -0.79 5.93 -2.95
N SER A 25 -0.68 7.16 -2.44
CA SER A 25 -0.34 7.41 -1.04
C SER A 25 -1.35 6.77 -0.08
N ALA A 26 -0.87 6.12 0.98
CA ALA A 26 -1.69 5.58 2.06
C ALA A 26 -2.15 6.68 3.05
N ALA A 27 -2.35 7.90 2.56
CA ALA A 27 -2.86 9.03 3.33
C ALA A 27 -4.33 9.29 2.99
N ILE A 28 -5.11 9.66 3.99
CA ILE A 28 -6.49 10.06 3.84
C ILE A 28 -6.80 11.21 4.81
N GLN A 29 -7.53 12.21 4.34
CA GLN A 29 -7.85 13.41 5.11
C GLN A 29 -9.34 13.71 5.00
N PRO A 30 -10.07 13.87 6.11
CA PRO A 30 -11.46 14.31 6.07
C PRO A 30 -11.54 15.76 5.59
N LEU A 31 -12.53 16.04 4.74
CA LEU A 31 -12.83 17.39 4.25
C LEU A 31 -14.15 17.89 4.86
N GLN A 32 -14.20 19.18 5.20
CA GLN A 32 -15.42 19.81 5.72
C GLN A 32 -16.41 20.17 4.60
N THR A 33 -15.89 20.46 3.41
CA THR A 33 -16.68 20.85 2.24
C THR A 33 -16.24 20.07 1.01
N ARG A 34 -17.17 19.85 0.09
CA ARG A 34 -16.89 19.20 -1.18
C ARG A 34 -16.12 20.17 -2.10
N PRO A 35 -14.94 19.79 -2.58
CA PRO A 35 -14.19 20.62 -3.52
C PRO A 35 -14.77 20.57 -4.94
N ASP A 36 -14.47 21.58 -5.76
CA ASP A 36 -14.86 21.60 -7.16
C ASP A 36 -14.08 20.56 -7.98
N ASN A 37 -12.77 20.41 -7.71
CA ASN A 37 -11.97 19.32 -8.27
C ASN A 37 -12.21 18.04 -7.47
N LEU A 38 -12.76 17.03 -8.15
CA LEU A 38 -13.11 15.74 -7.54
C LEU A 38 -12.01 14.68 -7.67
N GLU A 39 -10.85 15.02 -8.18
CA GLU A 39 -9.72 14.09 -8.29
C GLU A 39 -9.30 13.58 -6.90
N ASN A 40 -9.24 12.25 -6.75
CA ASN A 40 -8.94 11.57 -5.50
C ASN A 40 -9.92 11.87 -4.34
N ILE A 41 -11.13 12.34 -4.62
CA ILE A 41 -12.16 12.56 -3.61
C ILE A 41 -13.01 11.30 -3.44
N LEU A 42 -13.06 10.81 -2.19
CA LEU A 42 -13.93 9.73 -1.73
C LEU A 42 -15.09 10.30 -0.93
N GLU A 43 -16.32 9.95 -1.31
CA GLU A 43 -17.52 10.24 -0.55
C GLU A 43 -18.11 8.92 -0.01
N TYR A 44 -18.20 8.80 1.31
CA TYR A 44 -18.72 7.60 1.98
C TYR A 44 -19.45 7.98 3.27
N GLN A 45 -20.68 7.43 3.46
CA GLN A 45 -21.53 7.68 4.64
C GLN A 45 -21.68 9.18 4.98
N ASN A 46 -21.99 9.98 3.96
CA ASN A 46 -22.19 11.44 4.05
C ASN A 46 -20.94 12.23 4.52
N LYS A 47 -19.78 11.62 4.45
CA LYS A 47 -18.49 12.27 4.72
C LYS A 47 -17.65 12.31 3.45
N ILE A 48 -16.79 13.30 3.38
CA ILE A 48 -15.93 13.57 2.22
C ILE A 48 -14.48 13.45 2.66
N TYR A 49 -13.66 12.77 1.86
CA TYR A 49 -12.26 12.53 2.15
C TYR A 49 -11.41 12.82 0.92
N TYR A 50 -10.25 13.39 1.13
CA TYR A 50 -9.19 13.45 0.12
C TYR A 50 -8.26 12.25 0.32
N VAL A 51 -8.08 11.45 -0.73
CA VAL A 51 -7.19 10.28 -0.75
C VAL A 51 -5.86 10.68 -1.35
N GLY A 52 -4.85 10.84 -0.53
CA GLY A 52 -3.53 11.31 -0.96
C GLY A 52 -2.88 12.24 0.05
N GLY A 53 -1.79 12.88 -0.37
CA GLY A 53 -1.00 13.77 0.47
C GLY A 53 0.13 13.05 1.20
N GLN A 54 0.65 13.71 2.23
CA GLN A 54 1.75 13.17 3.03
C GLN A 54 1.22 12.14 4.03
N VAL A 55 1.82 10.96 4.01
CA VAL A 55 1.55 9.94 5.03
C VAL A 55 2.15 10.42 6.35
N PRO A 56 1.39 10.37 7.47
CA PRO A 56 1.95 10.63 8.78
C PRO A 56 3.16 9.72 9.04
N VAL A 57 4.22 10.29 9.62
CA VAL A 57 5.47 9.57 9.93
C VAL A 57 5.25 8.47 10.98
N MET A 58 4.14 8.51 11.72
CA MET A 58 3.82 7.51 12.73
C MET A 58 3.52 6.15 12.11
N GLU A 59 4.29 5.16 12.48
CA GLU A 59 3.99 3.75 12.20
C GLU A 59 2.64 3.39 12.81
N ARG A 60 1.69 3.03 11.95
CA ARG A 60 0.41 2.47 12.41
C ARG A 60 0.67 1.04 12.86
N VAL A 61 0.65 0.81 14.16
CA VAL A 61 0.91 -0.50 14.75
C VAL A 61 -0.18 -1.50 14.37
N ASP A 62 -1.44 -1.06 14.37
CA ASP A 62 -2.58 -1.85 13.88
C ASP A 62 -3.31 -1.12 12.76
N LYS A 63 -3.59 -1.86 11.68
CA LYS A 63 -4.32 -1.33 10.51
C LYS A 63 -5.82 -1.21 10.76
N THR A 64 -6.29 -1.70 11.89
CA THR A 64 -7.71 -1.69 12.29
C THR A 64 -8.03 -0.66 13.37
N ASP A 65 -7.04 0.14 13.84
CA ASP A 65 -7.22 1.12 14.91
C ASP A 65 -8.22 2.23 14.57
N ASN A 66 -8.38 2.52 13.28
CA ASN A 66 -9.35 3.50 12.77
C ASN A 66 -9.87 3.07 11.38
N ASP A 67 -10.73 3.88 10.78
CA ASP A 67 -11.32 3.59 9.47
C ASP A 67 -10.44 3.95 8.26
N ASP A 68 -9.24 4.44 8.45
CA ASP A 68 -8.40 4.94 7.34
C ASP A 68 -8.12 3.86 6.29
N TYR A 69 -7.65 2.67 6.72
CA TYR A 69 -7.39 1.59 5.77
C TYR A 69 -8.65 1.03 5.12
N TYR A 70 -9.79 1.10 5.80
CA TYR A 70 -11.07 0.74 5.19
C TYR A 70 -11.46 1.72 4.07
N LEU A 71 -11.35 3.02 4.34
CA LEU A 71 -11.61 4.07 3.34
C LEU A 71 -10.61 4.02 2.18
N LEU A 72 -9.33 3.78 2.47
CA LEU A 72 -8.31 3.56 1.44
C LEU A 72 -8.61 2.31 0.59
N THR A 73 -9.22 1.28 1.18
CA THR A 73 -9.68 0.09 0.44
C THR A 73 -10.81 0.46 -0.53
N LEU A 74 -11.76 1.31 -0.14
CA LEU A 74 -12.82 1.78 -1.05
C LEU A 74 -12.21 2.55 -2.24
N ALA A 75 -11.23 3.42 -2.00
CA ALA A 75 -10.53 4.12 -3.07
C ALA A 75 -9.76 3.16 -3.99
N ALA A 76 -9.08 2.17 -3.43
CA ALA A 76 -8.36 1.14 -4.19
C ALA A 76 -9.31 0.32 -5.07
N LEU A 77 -10.46 -0.10 -4.52
CA LEU A 77 -11.52 -0.79 -5.28
C LEU A 77 -12.03 0.08 -6.44
N ALA A 78 -12.29 1.38 -6.18
CA ALA A 78 -12.73 2.29 -7.23
C ALA A 78 -11.70 2.43 -8.35
N LYS A 79 -10.40 2.59 -8.01
CA LYS A 79 -9.33 2.70 -9.01
C LYS A 79 -9.21 1.43 -9.86
N GLU A 80 -9.29 0.24 -9.26
CA GLU A 80 -9.29 -1.03 -9.99
C GLU A 80 -10.52 -1.21 -10.87
N LEU A 81 -11.71 -0.91 -10.36
CA LEU A 81 -12.94 -1.01 -11.15
C LEU A 81 -12.96 0.01 -12.29
N LYS A 82 -12.49 1.24 -12.05
CA LYS A 82 -12.32 2.26 -13.11
C LYS A 82 -11.39 1.78 -14.21
N PHE A 83 -10.25 1.18 -13.87
CA PHE A 83 -9.32 0.59 -14.84
C PHE A 83 -9.98 -0.53 -15.66
N ARG A 84 -10.84 -1.33 -15.03
CA ARG A 84 -11.63 -2.39 -15.69
C ARG A 84 -12.89 -1.87 -16.38
N LYS A 85 -13.16 -0.56 -16.36
CA LYS A 85 -14.36 0.10 -16.92
C LYS A 85 -15.66 -0.40 -16.28
N LEU A 86 -15.62 -0.68 -14.98
CA LEU A 86 -16.75 -1.14 -14.18
C LEU A 86 -17.08 -0.11 -13.09
N THR A 87 -18.37 0.01 -12.76
CA THR A 87 -18.85 0.79 -11.62
C THR A 87 -19.61 -0.06 -10.61
N SER A 88 -19.92 -1.31 -10.98
CA SER A 88 -20.56 -2.29 -10.11
C SER A 88 -19.97 -3.67 -10.36
N SER A 89 -19.68 -4.42 -9.29
CA SER A 89 -19.21 -5.80 -9.38
C SER A 89 -19.34 -6.54 -8.05
N LYS A 90 -19.37 -7.86 -8.14
CA LYS A 90 -19.03 -8.75 -7.04
C LYS A 90 -17.52 -8.86 -6.95
N VAL A 91 -16.94 -8.79 -5.74
CA VAL A 91 -15.51 -8.77 -5.54
C VAL A 91 -15.09 -9.80 -4.50
N MET A 92 -14.07 -10.59 -4.85
CA MET A 92 -13.21 -11.30 -3.90
C MET A 92 -11.96 -10.48 -3.67
N LEU A 93 -11.75 -10.01 -2.44
CA LEU A 93 -10.64 -9.17 -2.05
C LEU A 93 -9.49 -10.01 -1.53
N GLY A 94 -8.31 -9.90 -2.15
CA GLY A 94 -7.06 -10.41 -1.63
C GLY A 94 -6.24 -9.29 -0.98
N THR A 95 -5.72 -9.52 0.22
CA THR A 95 -4.84 -8.58 0.91
C THR A 95 -3.74 -9.32 1.66
N ALA A 96 -2.75 -8.59 2.18
CA ALA A 96 -1.66 -9.21 2.90
C ALA A 96 -1.26 -8.42 4.16
N LEU A 97 -0.73 -9.16 5.13
CA LEU A 97 -0.14 -8.63 6.36
C LEU A 97 1.32 -9.04 6.48
N PRO A 98 2.16 -8.21 7.13
CA PRO A 98 3.53 -8.57 7.42
C PRO A 98 3.62 -9.90 8.18
N PRO A 99 4.64 -10.73 7.91
CA PRO A 99 4.77 -12.07 8.49
C PRO A 99 4.63 -12.10 10.02
N ARG A 100 5.30 -11.16 10.69
CA ARG A 100 5.30 -11.05 12.15
C ARG A 100 3.90 -10.82 12.75
N ARG A 101 3.02 -10.10 12.03
CA ARG A 101 1.68 -9.72 12.49
C ARG A 101 0.59 -10.64 11.98
N PHE A 102 0.90 -11.45 10.97
CA PHE A 102 -0.08 -12.25 10.24
C PHE A 102 -0.94 -13.13 11.17
N GLN A 103 -0.32 -13.94 12.01
CA GLN A 103 -1.06 -14.85 12.89
C GLN A 103 -1.96 -14.13 13.91
N GLN A 104 -1.52 -12.96 14.38
CA GLN A 104 -2.25 -12.20 15.41
C GLN A 104 -3.37 -11.34 14.82
N GLN A 105 -3.17 -10.80 13.61
CA GLN A 105 -4.04 -9.76 13.05
C GLN A 105 -4.92 -10.24 11.89
N LYS A 106 -4.66 -11.42 11.28
CA LYS A 106 -5.36 -11.86 10.06
C LYS A 106 -6.88 -11.89 10.20
N ASP A 107 -7.40 -12.44 11.30
CA ASP A 107 -8.84 -12.57 11.49
C ASP A 107 -9.50 -11.22 11.81
N GLY A 108 -8.85 -10.40 12.64
CA GLY A 108 -9.27 -9.03 12.91
C GLY A 108 -9.29 -8.18 11.66
N PHE A 109 -8.24 -8.23 10.85
CA PHE A 109 -8.14 -7.48 9.59
C PHE A 109 -9.16 -7.96 8.55
N LYS A 110 -9.37 -9.28 8.45
CA LYS A 110 -10.45 -9.84 7.62
C LYS A 110 -11.81 -9.29 8.03
N LYS A 111 -12.14 -9.37 9.33
CA LYS A 111 -13.42 -8.85 9.88
C LYS A 111 -13.56 -7.35 9.64
N TYR A 112 -12.50 -6.58 9.84
CA TYR A 112 -12.48 -5.14 9.61
C TYR A 112 -12.79 -4.77 8.17
N LEU A 113 -12.15 -5.42 7.20
CA LEU A 113 -12.38 -5.16 5.77
C LEU A 113 -13.75 -5.66 5.29
N SER A 114 -14.29 -6.72 5.91
CA SER A 114 -15.59 -7.31 5.56
C SER A 114 -16.75 -6.84 6.44
N LYS A 115 -16.58 -5.76 7.22
CA LYS A 115 -17.61 -5.25 8.14
C LYS A 115 -18.91 -4.83 7.43
N THR A 116 -18.85 -4.56 6.15
CA THR A 116 -20.00 -4.24 5.30
C THR A 116 -19.91 -5.06 4.02
N LYS A 117 -20.96 -5.79 3.68
CA LYS A 117 -21.00 -6.65 2.48
C LYS A 117 -21.34 -5.85 1.22
N GLU A 118 -22.29 -4.93 1.31
CA GLU A 118 -22.72 -4.07 0.19
C GLU A 118 -22.09 -2.70 0.38
N LEU A 119 -21.14 -2.35 -0.50
CA LEU A 119 -20.40 -1.09 -0.45
C LEU A 119 -20.99 -0.12 -1.46
N HIS A 120 -21.52 1.00 -0.97
CA HIS A 120 -22.04 2.10 -1.78
C HIS A 120 -21.23 3.34 -1.45
N PHE A 121 -20.50 3.86 -2.42
CA PHE A 121 -19.65 5.03 -2.23
C PHE A 121 -19.44 5.77 -3.55
N LYS A 122 -18.93 6.99 -3.49
CA LYS A 122 -18.47 7.72 -4.67
C LYS A 122 -16.96 7.92 -4.62
N PHE A 123 -16.33 7.79 -5.76
CA PHE A 123 -14.93 8.16 -5.92
C PHE A 123 -14.77 8.95 -7.22
N GLU A 124 -14.15 10.13 -7.11
CA GLU A 124 -14.01 11.09 -8.23
C GLU A 124 -15.35 11.42 -8.90
N GLY A 125 -16.41 11.56 -8.10
CA GLY A 125 -17.76 11.86 -8.57
C GLY A 125 -18.52 10.66 -9.15
N ILE A 126 -17.88 9.51 -9.36
CA ILE A 126 -18.50 8.30 -9.91
C ILE A 126 -19.05 7.44 -8.77
N HIS A 127 -20.29 6.97 -8.90
CA HIS A 127 -20.91 6.03 -7.97
C HIS A 127 -20.40 4.62 -8.21
N TYR A 128 -19.98 3.96 -7.14
CA TYR A 128 -19.61 2.54 -7.14
C TYR A 128 -20.52 1.73 -6.24
N HIS A 129 -20.86 0.54 -6.71
CA HIS A 129 -21.57 -0.48 -5.94
C HIS A 129 -20.81 -1.79 -6.00
N VAL A 130 -20.30 -2.23 -4.85
CA VAL A 130 -19.48 -3.43 -4.74
C VAL A 130 -20.11 -4.39 -3.74
N THR A 131 -20.43 -5.61 -4.19
CA THR A 131 -20.77 -6.71 -3.30
C THR A 131 -19.50 -7.46 -2.91
N LEU A 132 -19.08 -7.33 -1.68
CA LEU A 132 -17.89 -8.02 -1.18
C LEU A 132 -18.23 -9.47 -0.84
N GLU A 133 -17.84 -10.42 -1.71
CA GLU A 133 -18.14 -11.84 -1.54
C GLU A 133 -17.27 -12.49 -0.46
N ASN A 134 -15.98 -12.20 -0.45
CA ASN A 134 -15.05 -12.68 0.57
C ASN A 134 -13.79 -11.81 0.63
N VAL A 135 -13.10 -11.89 1.77
CA VAL A 135 -11.78 -11.29 2.00
C VAL A 135 -10.80 -12.39 2.37
N TYR A 136 -9.72 -12.46 1.62
CA TYR A 136 -8.60 -13.38 1.85
C TYR A 136 -7.40 -12.58 2.33
N VAL A 137 -6.86 -12.95 3.48
CA VAL A 137 -5.68 -12.31 4.06
C VAL A 137 -4.52 -13.27 3.96
N PHE A 138 -3.48 -12.86 3.25
CA PHE A 138 -2.26 -13.64 3.03
C PHE A 138 -1.10 -13.06 3.87
N MET A 139 -0.08 -13.85 4.07
CA MET A 139 1.19 -13.35 4.58
C MET A 139 1.96 -12.70 3.42
N GLN A 140 2.48 -11.48 3.64
CA GLN A 140 3.34 -10.81 2.66
C GLN A 140 4.52 -11.70 2.29
N GLY A 141 4.87 -11.69 1.00
CA GLY A 141 5.94 -12.51 0.46
C GLY A 141 5.59 -13.98 0.17
N HIS A 142 4.66 -14.60 0.90
CA HIS A 142 4.28 -16.00 0.64
C HIS A 142 3.73 -16.21 -0.78
N VAL A 143 2.88 -15.28 -1.23
CA VAL A 143 2.34 -15.32 -2.60
C VAL A 143 3.46 -15.19 -3.65
N VAL A 144 4.46 -14.34 -3.38
CA VAL A 144 5.61 -14.12 -4.28
C VAL A 144 6.41 -15.41 -4.44
N ILE A 145 6.70 -16.11 -3.35
CA ILE A 145 7.43 -17.39 -3.39
C ILE A 145 6.69 -18.40 -4.27
N HIS A 146 5.38 -18.59 -4.08
CA HIS A 146 4.61 -19.54 -4.89
C HIS A 146 4.43 -19.15 -6.35
N THR A 147 4.53 -17.86 -6.69
CA THR A 147 4.36 -17.42 -8.08
C THR A 147 5.67 -17.36 -8.86
N LEU A 148 6.78 -17.01 -8.22
CA LEU A 148 8.06 -16.78 -8.87
C LEU A 148 8.97 -18.02 -8.84
N ILE A 149 8.87 -18.87 -7.82
CA ILE A 149 9.71 -20.05 -7.66
C ILE A 149 8.92 -21.26 -8.14
N LYS A 150 9.27 -21.75 -9.34
CA LYS A 150 8.62 -22.92 -9.96
C LYS A 150 8.95 -24.23 -9.24
N ASP A 151 10.18 -24.34 -8.72
CA ASP A 151 10.61 -25.43 -7.87
C ASP A 151 10.80 -24.87 -6.46
N ASN A 152 9.86 -25.18 -5.58
CA ASN A 152 9.86 -24.69 -4.20
C ASN A 152 10.76 -25.54 -3.27
N SER A 153 11.59 -26.43 -3.82
CA SER A 153 12.50 -27.23 -3.02
C SER A 153 13.70 -26.43 -2.52
N GLY A 154 14.13 -26.73 -1.30
CA GLY A 154 15.29 -26.12 -0.68
C GLY A 154 15.01 -24.84 0.10
N PHE A 155 16.08 -24.12 0.40
CA PHE A 155 16.02 -22.87 1.19
C PHE A 155 15.89 -21.64 0.29
N CYS A 156 15.00 -20.73 0.68
CA CYS A 156 14.84 -19.42 0.05
C CYS A 156 14.74 -18.33 1.12
N LEU A 157 15.38 -17.19 0.91
CA LEU A 157 15.25 -15.99 1.72
C LEU A 157 14.49 -14.92 0.93
N LEU A 158 13.35 -14.51 1.45
CA LEU A 158 12.64 -13.33 0.96
C LEU A 158 13.15 -12.10 1.68
N ILE A 159 13.49 -11.06 0.93
CA ILE A 159 13.81 -9.72 1.43
C ILE A 159 12.78 -8.75 0.86
N ASP A 160 11.87 -8.27 1.71
CA ASP A 160 10.85 -7.26 1.34
C ASP A 160 11.28 -5.88 1.85
N ILE A 161 11.69 -5.00 0.95
CA ILE A 161 12.13 -3.63 1.27
C ILE A 161 10.95 -2.69 1.14
N GLY A 162 10.33 -2.40 2.29
CA GLY A 162 9.20 -1.47 2.39
C GLY A 162 9.63 -0.01 2.56
N GLY A 163 8.64 0.87 2.79
CA GLY A 163 8.88 2.27 3.12
C GLY A 163 9.50 2.46 4.51
N GLY A 164 8.95 1.80 5.53
CA GLY A 164 9.36 1.92 6.93
C GLY A 164 10.17 0.74 7.46
N THR A 165 9.99 -0.47 6.92
CA THR A 165 10.67 -1.70 7.36
C THR A 165 11.25 -2.48 6.20
N VAL A 166 12.30 -3.24 6.49
CA VAL A 166 12.77 -4.36 5.67
C VAL A 166 12.40 -5.63 6.41
N ASP A 167 11.57 -6.46 5.80
CA ASP A 167 11.17 -7.75 6.35
C ASP A 167 11.96 -8.87 5.67
N LEU A 168 12.59 -9.73 6.48
CA LEU A 168 13.31 -10.92 6.02
C LEU A 168 12.55 -12.15 6.49
N VAL A 169 12.28 -13.07 5.57
CA VAL A 169 11.54 -14.30 5.86
C VAL A 169 12.26 -15.49 5.23
N GLY A 170 12.61 -16.47 6.04
CA GLY A 170 13.13 -17.76 5.58
C GLY A 170 12.01 -18.68 5.13
N PHE A 171 12.26 -19.42 4.07
CA PHE A 171 11.37 -20.46 3.54
C PHE A 171 12.17 -21.73 3.32
N VAL A 172 11.58 -22.85 3.67
CA VAL A 172 12.05 -24.19 3.35
C VAL A 172 10.96 -24.93 2.60
N ASP A 173 11.26 -25.44 1.43
CA ASP A 173 10.32 -26.13 0.55
C ASP A 173 9.01 -25.34 0.31
N GLY A 174 9.15 -24.02 0.11
CA GLY A 174 8.05 -23.11 -0.15
C GLY A 174 7.20 -22.72 1.09
N MET A 175 7.52 -23.26 2.26
CA MET A 175 6.83 -22.93 3.52
C MET A 175 7.70 -22.07 4.40
N PRO A 176 7.12 -21.05 5.11
CA PRO A 176 7.87 -20.26 6.06
C PRO A 176 8.51 -21.15 7.13
N ASP A 177 9.80 -20.99 7.38
CA ASP A 177 10.57 -21.79 8.35
C ASP A 177 10.44 -21.29 9.79
N GLY A 178 9.67 -20.22 10.01
CA GLY A 178 9.49 -19.56 11.31
C GLY A 178 10.56 -18.52 11.65
N ASN A 179 11.59 -18.35 10.82
CA ASN A 179 12.62 -17.33 11.02
C ASN A 179 12.22 -16.02 10.35
N TYR A 180 12.11 -14.98 11.18
CA TYR A 180 11.79 -13.61 10.74
C TYR A 180 12.80 -12.64 11.30
N ALA A 181 13.28 -11.71 10.47
CA ALA A 181 14.02 -10.55 10.94
C ALA A 181 13.40 -9.28 10.36
N ILE A 182 13.47 -8.20 11.12
CA ILE A 182 12.96 -6.89 10.70
C ILE A 182 14.06 -5.87 10.96
N SER A 183 14.25 -4.97 9.98
CA SER A 183 15.08 -3.81 10.12
C SER A 183 14.27 -2.55 9.84
N ASP A 184 14.49 -1.50 10.59
CA ASP A 184 13.96 -0.15 10.36
C ASP A 184 14.75 0.65 9.32
N LYS A 185 15.88 0.08 8.84
CA LYS A 185 16.71 0.68 7.80
C LYS A 185 16.17 0.43 6.40
N ALA A 186 14.94 0.91 6.15
CA ALA A 186 14.21 0.80 4.90
C ALA A 186 14.33 2.07 4.04
N ALA A 187 13.49 2.22 3.02
CA ALA A 187 13.57 3.33 2.08
C ALA A 187 13.55 4.72 2.76
N LEU A 188 12.70 4.93 3.78
CA LEU A 188 12.65 6.18 4.55
C LEU A 188 13.96 6.47 5.29
N TYR A 189 14.59 5.44 5.86
CA TYR A 189 15.89 5.60 6.49
C TYR A 189 16.94 6.09 5.48
N CYS A 190 16.97 5.48 4.28
CA CYS A 190 17.89 5.91 3.21
C CYS A 190 17.62 7.36 2.80
N ILE A 191 16.35 7.73 2.60
CA ILE A 191 15.96 9.10 2.23
C ILE A 191 16.40 10.11 3.30
N ASN A 192 16.18 9.80 4.58
CA ASN A 192 16.60 10.67 5.67
C ASN A 192 18.12 10.81 5.75
N ARG A 193 18.86 9.70 5.59
CA ARG A 193 20.33 9.73 5.57
C ARG A 193 20.87 10.58 4.43
N VAL A 194 20.32 10.44 3.23
CA VAL A 194 20.71 11.29 2.08
C VAL A 194 20.42 12.76 2.41
N ASN A 195 19.25 13.06 2.96
CA ASN A 195 18.92 14.45 3.32
C ASN A 195 19.83 15.03 4.41
N GLU A 196 20.21 14.24 5.41
CA GLU A 196 21.19 14.64 6.43
C GLU A 196 22.55 14.98 5.80
N GLU A 197 23.04 14.15 4.88
CA GLU A 197 24.29 14.41 4.15
C GLU A 197 24.20 15.68 3.27
N MET A 198 23.05 15.88 2.60
CA MET A 198 22.81 17.10 1.80
C MET A 198 22.82 18.35 2.67
N VAL A 199 22.17 18.31 3.84
CA VAL A 199 22.20 19.42 4.80
C VAL A 199 23.64 19.69 5.29
N ALA A 200 24.40 18.63 5.60
CA ALA A 200 25.78 18.77 6.07
C ALA A 200 26.72 19.37 5.01
N ARG A 201 26.54 19.01 3.74
CA ARG A 201 27.42 19.44 2.64
C ARG A 201 27.00 20.77 2.01
N LEU A 202 25.70 20.96 1.80
CA LEU A 202 25.15 22.11 1.06
C LEU A 202 24.48 23.14 1.96
N GLY A 203 24.29 22.85 3.25
CA GLY A 203 23.53 23.70 4.17
C GLY A 203 22.03 23.80 3.86
N ALA A 204 21.51 22.91 3.00
CA ALA A 204 20.11 22.92 2.55
C ALA A 204 19.49 21.54 2.54
N SER A 205 18.25 21.45 3.00
CA SER A 205 17.42 20.24 2.92
C SER A 205 16.91 20.02 1.49
N VAL A 206 16.86 18.77 1.07
CA VAL A 206 16.26 18.34 -0.21
C VAL A 206 14.89 17.74 0.06
N PRO A 207 13.84 18.17 -0.65
CA PRO A 207 12.54 17.55 -0.50
C PRO A 207 12.60 16.03 -0.74
N PRO A 208 12.02 15.20 0.15
CA PRO A 208 12.10 13.72 0.06
C PRO A 208 11.69 13.16 -1.31
N PHE A 209 10.75 13.80 -1.98
CA PHE A 209 10.26 13.33 -3.27
C PHE A 209 11.35 13.35 -4.37
N PHE A 210 12.30 14.29 -4.34
CA PHE A 210 13.41 14.29 -5.29
C PHE A 210 14.36 13.11 -5.05
N ILE A 211 14.61 12.78 -3.78
CA ILE A 211 15.41 11.61 -3.43
C ILE A 211 14.70 10.33 -3.87
N GLU A 212 13.38 10.25 -3.66
CA GLU A 212 12.58 9.11 -4.14
C GLU A 212 12.54 8.98 -5.66
N SER A 213 12.37 10.09 -6.37
CA SER A 213 12.43 10.11 -7.83
C SER A 213 13.77 9.61 -8.33
N PHE A 214 14.85 10.10 -7.74
CA PHE A 214 16.20 9.64 -8.08
C PHE A 214 16.37 8.13 -7.82
N MET A 215 15.93 7.63 -6.68
CA MET A 215 16.00 6.19 -6.35
C MET A 215 15.20 5.32 -7.33
N ARG A 216 14.11 5.84 -7.91
CA ARG A 216 13.23 5.10 -8.84
C ARG A 216 13.68 5.17 -10.29
N TYR A 217 14.12 6.34 -10.73
CA TYR A 217 14.23 6.68 -12.14
C TYR A 217 15.64 7.12 -12.55
N GLY A 218 16.53 7.31 -11.58
CA GLY A 218 17.86 7.83 -11.81
C GLY A 218 17.91 9.36 -11.82
N ASP A 219 18.99 9.90 -12.37
CA ASP A 219 19.35 11.31 -12.23
C ASP A 219 18.54 12.28 -13.11
N TYR A 220 17.85 11.79 -14.12
CA TYR A 220 17.17 12.65 -15.09
C TYR A 220 15.98 13.45 -14.52
N GLU A 221 15.39 13.00 -13.41
CA GLU A 221 14.35 13.75 -12.70
C GLU A 221 14.88 14.60 -11.53
N CYS A 222 16.18 14.54 -11.27
CA CYS A 222 16.81 15.31 -10.22
C CYS A 222 17.23 16.69 -10.73
N PRO A 223 16.84 17.82 -10.07
CA PRO A 223 17.35 19.14 -10.41
C PRO A 223 18.88 19.20 -10.37
N ASP A 224 19.49 19.86 -11.35
CA ASP A 224 20.95 19.90 -11.52
C ASP A 224 21.72 20.29 -10.26
N LYS A 225 21.17 21.20 -9.46
CA LYS A 225 21.78 21.65 -8.21
C LYS A 225 21.95 20.56 -7.14
N TYR A 226 21.23 19.44 -7.25
CA TYR A 226 21.31 18.31 -6.30
C TYR A 226 21.95 17.06 -6.91
N ARG A 227 22.09 17.01 -8.24
CA ARG A 227 22.49 15.80 -8.98
C ARG A 227 23.86 15.27 -8.53
N ILE A 228 24.84 16.14 -8.40
CA ILE A 228 26.23 15.74 -8.05
C ILE A 228 26.30 15.13 -6.65
N GLU A 229 25.45 15.57 -5.73
CA GLU A 229 25.50 15.15 -4.34
C GLU A 229 24.67 13.90 -4.06
N ILE A 230 23.72 13.57 -4.93
CA ILE A 230 22.86 12.38 -4.76
C ILE A 230 23.46 11.15 -5.47
N THR A 231 24.20 11.35 -6.56
CA THR A 231 24.88 10.25 -7.27
C THR A 231 26.10 9.76 -6.54
#